data_53ba979200a1828ca5145823dacbaf4a
#
_entry.id   53ba979200a1828ca5145823dacbaf4a
#
_cell.length_a   1.000
_cell.length_b   1.000
_cell.length_c   1.000
_cell.angle_alpha   90.00
_cell.angle_beta   90.00
_cell.angle_gamma   90.00
#
_symmetry.space_group_name_H-M   'P 1'
#
loop_
_entity.id
_entity.type
_entity.pdbx_description
1 polymer ?
#
loop_
_entity_poly.entity_id
_entity_poly.type
_entity_poly.pdbx_seq_one_letter_code
_entity_poly.pdbx_strand_id
1 'polypeptide(L)'
;AGSGAANEQAITLAQVDNIRQITINKYGWDPLGVASTTESNQENTSLRVDYILNENHRLTYNYKSTEGDRLRASGSNSSFYFESASYFKGEKTDTSSILLVSDWSDNLVSEIYYSNKSTDTSQESPAGQNVPNFYIDDAYGMRVYLGADIYRSANELATETDFLKAKLTYYTGNHKITAGYENTTWDIYNLFVVAQDGEWEFDSLADHEARVASSFST
;
A
#
# COMPACT_ATOMS: atom_id res chain seq x y z
N ALA A 1 -31.08 -17.34 0.41
CA ALA A 1 -30.24 -18.50 0.12
C ALA A 1 -29.79 -18.41 -1.33
N GLY A 2 -28.49 -18.45 -1.55
CA GLY A 2 -27.92 -18.32 -2.87
C GLY A 2 -28.36 -19.46 -3.82
N SER A 3 -28.28 -19.22 -5.12
CA SER A 3 -28.59 -20.21 -6.15
C SER A 3 -27.55 -21.33 -6.22
N GLY A 4 -26.48 -21.28 -5.41
CA GLY A 4 -25.34 -22.17 -5.44
C GLY A 4 -24.32 -21.86 -6.53
N ALA A 5 -24.40 -20.67 -7.14
CA ALA A 5 -23.39 -20.22 -8.10
C ALA A 5 -22.04 -19.97 -7.41
N ALA A 6 -20.95 -20.19 -8.12
CA ALA A 6 -19.59 -20.18 -7.58
C ALA A 6 -19.13 -18.85 -6.93
N ASN A 7 -19.91 -17.78 -7.08
CA ASN A 7 -19.61 -16.44 -6.56
C ASN A 7 -20.68 -15.93 -5.58
N GLU A 8 -21.56 -16.78 -5.09
CA GLU A 8 -22.59 -16.38 -4.12
C GLU A 8 -22.17 -16.73 -2.69
N GLN A 9 -22.36 -15.78 -1.79
CA GLN A 9 -22.20 -16.00 -0.36
C GLN A 9 -23.44 -16.67 0.22
N ALA A 10 -23.28 -17.53 1.21
CA ALA A 10 -24.40 -18.19 1.88
C ALA A 10 -25.24 -17.23 2.76
N ILE A 11 -24.70 -16.05 3.07
CA ILE A 11 -25.38 -15.02 3.86
C ILE A 11 -26.19 -14.07 2.96
N THR A 12 -27.38 -13.69 3.40
CA THR A 12 -28.26 -12.74 2.69
C THR A 12 -27.98 -11.30 3.09
N LEU A 13 -28.35 -10.33 2.24
CA LEU A 13 -28.22 -8.90 2.56
C LEU A 13 -28.97 -8.50 3.84
N ALA A 14 -30.13 -9.11 4.12
CA ALA A 14 -30.88 -8.86 5.36
C ALA A 14 -30.13 -9.36 6.60
N GLN A 15 -29.41 -10.49 6.49
CA GLN A 15 -28.58 -11.02 7.58
C GLN A 15 -27.32 -10.14 7.78
N VAL A 16 -26.71 -9.67 6.71
CA VAL A 16 -25.60 -8.69 6.77
C VAL A 16 -26.07 -7.40 7.48
N ASP A 17 -27.22 -6.87 7.08
CA ASP A 17 -27.77 -5.67 7.73
C ASP A 17 -28.09 -5.92 9.22
N ASN A 18 -28.60 -7.09 9.58
CA ASN A 18 -28.83 -7.44 10.99
C ASN A 18 -27.52 -7.42 11.81
N ILE A 19 -26.45 -8.02 11.32
CA ILE A 19 -25.13 -7.97 12.00
C ILE A 19 -24.64 -6.52 12.12
N ARG A 20 -24.79 -5.74 11.05
CA ARG A 20 -24.43 -4.31 11.03
C ARG A 20 -25.19 -3.54 12.11
N GLN A 21 -26.51 -3.70 12.19
CA GLN A 21 -27.34 -3.01 13.20
C GLN A 21 -26.99 -3.43 14.63
N ILE A 22 -26.70 -4.70 14.87
CA ILE A 22 -26.21 -5.18 16.17
C ILE A 22 -24.91 -4.44 16.52
N THR A 23 -23.95 -4.38 15.58
CA THR A 23 -22.66 -3.72 15.80
C THR A 23 -22.83 -2.23 16.10
N ILE A 24 -23.63 -1.51 15.31
CA ILE A 24 -23.92 -0.09 15.55
C ILE A 24 -24.54 0.12 16.93
N ASN A 25 -25.57 -0.66 17.28
CA ASN A 25 -26.33 -0.47 18.52
C ASN A 25 -25.56 -0.90 19.78
N LYS A 26 -24.72 -1.92 19.70
CA LYS A 26 -24.02 -2.48 20.86
C LYS A 26 -22.59 -1.94 21.03
N TYR A 27 -21.91 -1.56 19.94
CA TYR A 27 -20.50 -1.17 19.98
C TYR A 27 -20.27 0.27 19.53
N GLY A 28 -21.28 0.93 18.92
CA GLY A 28 -21.23 2.35 18.61
C GLY A 28 -20.46 2.73 17.34
N TRP A 29 -20.12 1.75 16.49
CA TRP A 29 -19.47 1.99 15.21
C TRP A 29 -20.11 1.20 14.08
N ASP A 30 -19.96 1.67 12.85
CA ASP A 30 -20.58 1.08 11.66
C ASP A 30 -19.56 0.20 10.92
N PRO A 31 -19.77 -1.13 10.80
CA PRO A 31 -18.92 -2.00 10.02
C PRO A 31 -19.11 -1.81 8.49
N LEU A 32 -19.95 -0.85 8.08
CA LEU A 32 -20.32 -0.54 6.69
C LEU A 32 -21.25 -1.63 6.12
N GLY A 33 -20.89 -2.29 5.06
CA GLY A 33 -21.73 -3.32 4.44
C GLY A 33 -20.92 -4.26 3.60
N VAL A 34 -21.51 -4.66 2.47
CA VAL A 34 -20.78 -5.39 1.43
C VAL A 34 -19.94 -4.42 0.65
N ALA A 35 -18.64 -4.66 0.51
CA ALA A 35 -17.80 -3.87 -0.37
C ALA A 35 -18.37 -3.89 -1.79
N SER A 36 -18.79 -2.74 -2.30
CA SER A 36 -19.55 -2.64 -3.55
C SER A 36 -18.67 -2.47 -4.77
N THR A 37 -17.49 -1.87 -4.63
CA THR A 37 -16.55 -1.60 -5.72
C THR A 37 -15.12 -1.68 -5.23
N THR A 38 -14.22 -2.08 -6.12
CA THR A 38 -12.77 -1.93 -5.93
C THR A 38 -12.32 -0.76 -6.80
N GLU A 39 -12.41 0.45 -6.25
CA GLU A 39 -11.86 1.63 -6.93
C GLU A 39 -10.33 1.62 -6.83
N SER A 40 -9.68 2.05 -7.88
CA SER A 40 -8.24 2.25 -7.94
C SER A 40 -7.97 3.53 -8.69
N ASN A 41 -7.32 4.47 -8.04
CA ASN A 41 -6.90 5.73 -8.61
C ASN A 41 -5.38 5.76 -8.70
N GLN A 42 -4.88 6.35 -9.77
CA GLN A 42 -3.44 6.60 -9.91
C GLN A 42 -3.22 7.91 -10.66
N GLU A 43 -2.42 8.76 -10.07
CA GLU A 43 -1.96 10.01 -10.65
C GLU A 43 -0.45 9.95 -10.90
N ASN A 44 -0.02 10.42 -12.07
CA ASN A 44 1.38 10.49 -12.44
C ASN A 44 1.71 11.90 -12.92
N THR A 45 2.71 12.50 -12.30
CA THR A 45 3.26 13.79 -12.73
C THR A 45 4.72 13.58 -13.12
N SER A 46 5.14 14.18 -14.23
CA SER A 46 6.53 14.15 -14.64
C SER A 46 6.99 15.47 -15.22
N LEU A 47 8.22 15.86 -14.89
CA LEU A 47 8.91 17.03 -15.42
C LEU A 47 10.32 16.61 -15.85
N ARG A 48 10.72 17.07 -17.03
CA ARG A 48 12.11 16.95 -17.50
C ARG A 48 12.61 18.30 -17.99
N VAL A 49 13.81 18.66 -17.57
CA VAL A 49 14.50 19.87 -18.02
C VAL A 49 15.89 19.45 -18.49
N ASP A 50 16.20 19.73 -19.74
CA ASP A 50 17.54 19.59 -20.31
C ASP A 50 18.17 20.99 -20.46
N TYR A 51 19.34 21.19 -19.87
CA TYR A 51 20.07 22.44 -19.92
C TYR A 51 21.45 22.21 -20.56
N ILE A 52 21.69 22.87 -21.68
CA ILE A 52 22.97 22.85 -22.40
C ILE A 52 23.86 23.95 -21.79
N LEU A 53 24.83 23.52 -20.96
CA LEU A 53 25.79 24.41 -20.33
C LEU A 53 26.73 25.05 -21.38
N ASN A 54 27.19 24.22 -22.32
CA ASN A 54 27.95 24.59 -23.52
C ASN A 54 27.95 23.39 -24.49
N GLU A 55 28.72 23.45 -25.58
CA GLU A 55 28.79 22.41 -26.61
C GLU A 55 29.19 21.01 -26.07
N ASN A 56 29.91 20.99 -24.94
CA ASN A 56 30.50 19.77 -24.37
C ASN A 56 29.80 19.29 -23.09
N HIS A 57 28.92 20.09 -22.48
CA HIS A 57 28.34 19.76 -21.20
C HIS A 57 26.82 19.94 -21.21
N ARG A 58 26.10 18.89 -20.83
CA ARG A 58 24.65 18.85 -20.74
C ARG A 58 24.22 18.36 -19.36
N LEU A 59 23.30 19.11 -18.74
CA LEU A 59 22.64 18.78 -17.49
C LEU A 59 21.20 18.40 -17.79
N THR A 60 20.75 17.27 -17.28
CA THR A 60 19.36 16.85 -17.32
C THR A 60 18.84 16.72 -15.90
N TYR A 61 17.72 17.36 -15.60
CA TYR A 61 16.94 17.15 -14.38
C TYR A 61 15.66 16.43 -14.72
N ASN A 62 15.30 15.40 -13.94
CA ASN A 62 13.99 14.77 -14.02
C ASN A 62 13.36 14.75 -12.63
N TYR A 63 12.06 15.00 -12.61
CA TYR A 63 11.17 14.75 -11.48
C TYR A 63 10.02 13.88 -11.93
N LYS A 64 9.69 12.88 -11.13
CA LYS A 64 8.52 12.03 -11.32
C LYS A 64 7.84 11.81 -9.98
N SER A 65 6.54 12.03 -9.93
CA SER A 65 5.64 11.67 -8.83
C SER A 65 4.62 10.66 -9.32
N THR A 66 4.41 9.63 -8.55
CA THR A 66 3.33 8.66 -8.75
C THR A 66 2.63 8.49 -7.42
N GLU A 67 1.33 8.76 -7.40
CA GLU A 67 0.48 8.59 -6.21
C GLU A 67 -0.75 7.80 -6.61
N GLY A 68 -1.12 6.83 -5.80
CA GLY A 68 -2.30 6.03 -6.07
C GLY A 68 -2.79 5.30 -4.83
N ASP A 69 -4.07 5.00 -4.87
CA ASP A 69 -4.73 4.21 -3.84
C ASP A 69 -5.64 3.15 -4.47
N ARG A 70 -5.87 2.10 -3.73
CA ARG A 70 -6.83 1.07 -4.10
C ARG A 70 -7.41 0.36 -2.89
N LEU A 71 -8.70 0.07 -2.95
CA LEU A 71 -9.33 -0.80 -1.98
C LEU A 71 -8.89 -2.25 -2.20
N ARG A 72 -8.46 -2.89 -1.14
CA ARG A 72 -8.13 -4.31 -1.05
C ARG A 72 -9.21 -5.00 -0.25
N ALA A 73 -10.20 -5.55 -0.95
CA ALA A 73 -11.25 -6.34 -0.33
C ALA A 73 -10.74 -7.76 -0.03
N SER A 74 -11.08 -8.26 1.15
CA SER A 74 -10.90 -9.65 1.53
C SER A 74 -12.19 -10.43 1.30
N GLY A 75 -12.09 -11.72 1.02
CA GLY A 75 -13.26 -12.58 0.83
C GLY A 75 -12.88 -14.03 0.60
N SER A 76 -13.76 -14.95 0.97
CA SER A 76 -13.67 -16.38 0.67
C SER A 76 -15.06 -16.98 0.54
N ASN A 77 -15.18 -18.21 0.02
CA ASN A 77 -16.48 -18.88 -0.08
C ASN A 77 -17.02 -19.35 1.27
N SER A 78 -16.18 -19.46 2.29
CA SER A 78 -16.54 -19.95 3.63
C SER A 78 -16.65 -18.85 4.68
N SER A 79 -16.31 -17.59 4.31
CA SER A 79 -16.30 -16.47 5.25
C SER A 79 -16.84 -15.21 4.57
N PHE A 80 -17.56 -14.40 5.34
CA PHE A 80 -18.03 -13.10 4.89
C PHE A 80 -17.19 -11.99 5.55
N TYR A 81 -16.80 -11.02 4.74
CA TYR A 81 -16.04 -9.85 5.18
C TYR A 81 -16.85 -8.60 4.93
N PHE A 82 -17.08 -7.84 6.00
CA PHE A 82 -17.63 -6.49 5.88
C PHE A 82 -16.63 -5.56 5.18
N GLU A 83 -17.11 -4.48 4.60
CA GLU A 83 -16.24 -3.49 3.95
C GLU A 83 -15.18 -2.94 4.91
N SER A 84 -15.52 -2.79 6.19
CA SER A 84 -14.58 -2.40 7.25
C SER A 84 -13.37 -3.32 7.39
N ALA A 85 -13.50 -4.61 7.06
CA ALA A 85 -12.41 -5.58 7.08
C ALA A 85 -11.52 -5.53 5.80
N SER A 86 -11.86 -4.66 4.87
CA SER A 86 -11.00 -4.30 3.74
C SER A 86 -10.03 -3.19 4.16
N TYR A 87 -9.09 -2.84 3.27
CA TYR A 87 -8.21 -1.71 3.52
C TYR A 87 -7.87 -0.96 2.22
N PHE A 88 -7.74 0.35 2.31
CA PHE A 88 -7.13 1.15 1.27
C PHE A 88 -5.62 1.00 1.38
N LYS A 89 -4.98 0.59 0.28
CA LYS A 89 -3.53 0.64 0.15
C LYS A 89 -3.16 1.85 -0.68
N GLY A 90 -2.62 2.87 -0.01
CA GLY A 90 -2.02 4.03 -0.63
C GLY A 90 -0.52 3.81 -0.88
N GLU A 91 -0.01 4.35 -1.98
CA GLU A 91 1.41 4.39 -2.28
C GLU A 91 1.73 5.70 -3.00
N LYS A 92 2.72 6.43 -2.47
CA LYS A 92 3.27 7.62 -3.10
C LYS A 92 4.77 7.43 -3.32
N THR A 93 5.20 7.62 -4.55
CA THR A 93 6.62 7.57 -4.92
C THR A 93 7.01 8.87 -5.62
N ASP A 94 7.97 9.57 -5.05
CA ASP A 94 8.62 10.74 -5.64
C ASP A 94 10.06 10.39 -6.02
N THR A 95 10.47 10.77 -7.22
CA THR A 95 11.83 10.55 -7.70
C THR A 95 12.35 11.83 -8.34
N SER A 96 13.48 12.31 -7.84
CA SER A 96 14.25 13.41 -8.44
C SER A 96 15.59 12.87 -8.94
N SER A 97 16.03 13.28 -10.10
CA SER A 97 17.36 12.89 -10.59
C SER A 97 18.05 13.99 -11.39
N ILE A 98 19.36 13.98 -11.32
CA ILE A 98 20.25 14.88 -12.07
C ILE A 98 21.27 14.01 -12.81
N LEU A 99 21.43 14.26 -14.11
CA LEU A 99 22.46 13.67 -14.95
C LEU A 99 23.30 14.77 -15.58
N LEU A 100 24.59 14.73 -15.34
CA LEU A 100 25.58 15.55 -16.05
C LEU A 100 26.36 14.66 -17.02
N VAL A 101 26.30 14.99 -18.29
CA VAL A 101 27.15 14.39 -19.34
C VAL A 101 28.15 15.42 -19.79
N SER A 102 29.43 15.04 -19.84
CA SER A 102 30.54 15.93 -20.19
C SER A 102 31.48 15.25 -21.18
N ASP A 103 31.66 15.88 -22.32
CA ASP A 103 32.64 15.54 -23.34
C ASP A 103 33.90 16.40 -23.12
N TRP A 104 34.90 15.84 -22.41
CA TRP A 104 36.13 16.57 -22.05
C TRP A 104 37.09 16.72 -23.23
N SER A 105 37.05 15.78 -24.17
CA SER A 105 37.76 15.75 -25.43
C SER A 105 37.09 14.78 -26.40
N ASP A 106 37.54 14.71 -27.62
CA ASP A 106 37.08 13.73 -28.63
C ASP A 106 37.13 12.27 -28.15
N ASN A 107 37.93 12.00 -27.13
CA ASN A 107 38.20 10.66 -26.64
C ASN A 107 37.74 10.41 -25.19
N LEU A 108 37.32 11.43 -24.44
CA LEU A 108 37.04 11.33 -22.99
C LEU A 108 35.66 11.89 -22.65
N VAL A 109 34.80 11.00 -22.16
CA VAL A 109 33.44 11.34 -21.75
C VAL A 109 33.21 10.95 -20.28
N SER A 110 32.53 11.77 -19.52
CA SER A 110 32.05 11.43 -18.19
C SER A 110 30.54 11.56 -18.06
N GLU A 111 29.97 10.72 -17.22
CA GLU A 111 28.57 10.76 -16.80
C GLU A 111 28.53 10.75 -15.27
N ILE A 112 27.85 11.73 -14.67
CA ILE A 112 27.56 11.77 -13.24
C ILE A 112 26.03 11.76 -13.10
N TYR A 113 25.52 10.77 -12.41
CA TYR A 113 24.10 10.63 -12.14
C TYR A 113 23.86 10.56 -10.64
N TYR A 114 22.93 11.35 -10.16
CA TYR A 114 22.42 11.27 -8.80
C TYR A 114 20.90 11.18 -8.86
N SER A 115 20.31 10.34 -8.02
CA SER A 115 18.87 10.33 -7.80
C SER A 115 18.53 10.11 -6.34
N ASN A 116 17.48 10.78 -5.92
CA ASN A 116 16.78 10.53 -4.65
C ASN A 116 15.38 10.01 -4.99
N LYS A 117 14.99 8.91 -4.35
CA LYS A 117 13.66 8.31 -4.46
C LYS A 117 13.08 8.14 -3.06
N SER A 118 11.92 8.74 -2.81
CA SER A 118 11.10 8.51 -1.62
C SER A 118 9.88 7.68 -2.00
N THR A 119 9.53 6.70 -1.17
CA THR A 119 8.30 5.92 -1.31
C THR A 119 7.65 5.78 0.05
N ASP A 120 6.39 6.23 0.15
CA ASP A 120 5.55 6.13 1.33
C ASP A 120 4.36 5.20 1.02
N THR A 121 4.08 4.28 1.93
CA THR A 121 2.89 3.42 1.84
C THR A 121 2.03 3.59 3.09
N SER A 122 0.73 3.67 2.88
CA SER A 122 -0.27 3.70 3.94
C SER A 122 -1.27 2.56 3.78
N GLN A 123 -1.87 2.14 4.89
CA GLN A 123 -2.94 1.16 4.90
C GLN A 123 -4.00 1.62 5.90
N GLU A 124 -5.23 1.81 5.43
CA GLU A 124 -6.31 2.40 6.21
C GLU A 124 -7.60 1.61 6.04
N SER A 125 -8.30 1.37 7.15
CA SER A 125 -9.64 0.77 7.11
C SER A 125 -10.67 1.77 6.59
N PRO A 126 -11.63 1.37 5.73
CA PRO A 126 -12.77 2.20 5.35
C PRO A 126 -13.62 2.67 6.54
N ALA A 127 -13.61 1.94 7.65
CA ALA A 127 -14.30 2.31 8.87
C ALA A 127 -13.56 3.36 9.74
N GLY A 128 -12.36 3.78 9.31
CA GLY A 128 -11.54 4.75 10.02
C GLY A 128 -10.50 4.11 10.95
N GLN A 129 -9.91 4.97 11.81
CA GLN A 129 -8.89 4.56 12.77
C GLN A 129 -9.50 4.13 14.10
N ASN A 130 -8.73 3.34 14.88
CA ASN A 130 -9.12 2.86 16.22
C ASN A 130 -10.39 1.99 16.21
N VAL A 131 -10.61 1.25 15.13
CA VAL A 131 -11.72 0.32 15.00
C VAL A 131 -11.20 -1.10 15.25
N PRO A 132 -11.70 -1.80 16.30
CA PRO A 132 -11.25 -3.15 16.60
C PRO A 132 -11.65 -4.13 15.50
N ASN A 133 -10.91 -5.22 15.39
CA ASN A 133 -11.32 -6.37 14.59
C ASN A 133 -12.30 -7.23 15.41
N PHE A 134 -13.43 -7.58 14.81
CA PHE A 134 -14.35 -8.56 15.35
C PHE A 134 -14.45 -9.75 14.42
N TYR A 135 -14.40 -10.91 15.00
CA TYR A 135 -14.48 -12.20 14.35
C TYR A 135 -15.60 -13.00 14.99
N ILE A 136 -16.63 -13.37 14.22
CA ILE A 136 -17.77 -14.17 14.66
C ILE A 136 -17.64 -15.53 13.97
N ASP A 137 -17.43 -16.62 14.75
CA ASP A 137 -17.17 -17.96 14.18
C ASP A 137 -18.41 -18.54 13.52
N ASP A 138 -19.59 -18.33 14.10
CA ASP A 138 -20.86 -18.70 13.48
C ASP A 138 -21.89 -17.56 13.50
N ALA A 139 -22.05 -16.92 12.35
CA ALA A 139 -23.17 -16.04 12.07
C ALA A 139 -23.91 -16.54 10.83
N TYR A 140 -25.08 -17.14 11.04
CA TYR A 140 -25.88 -17.73 9.98
C TYR A 140 -25.20 -18.88 9.21
N GLY A 141 -24.35 -19.67 9.88
CA GLY A 141 -23.59 -20.75 9.27
C GLY A 141 -22.35 -20.30 8.51
N MET A 142 -21.92 -19.08 8.73
CA MET A 142 -20.71 -18.51 8.16
C MET A 142 -19.86 -17.83 9.21
N ARG A 143 -18.55 -17.86 8.99
CA ARG A 143 -17.59 -17.02 9.70
C ARG A 143 -17.66 -15.59 9.16
N VAL A 144 -17.71 -14.60 10.04
CA VAL A 144 -17.87 -13.19 9.68
C VAL A 144 -16.74 -12.36 10.28
N TYR A 145 -16.13 -11.52 9.45
CA TYR A 145 -15.10 -10.55 9.82
C TYR A 145 -15.64 -9.13 9.66
N LEU A 146 -15.48 -8.31 10.69
CA LEU A 146 -15.85 -6.91 10.68
C LEU A 146 -14.86 -6.09 11.53
N GLY A 147 -14.68 -4.82 11.18
CA GLY A 147 -13.64 -3.97 11.78
C GLY A 147 -12.34 -4.00 10.99
N ALA A 148 -11.31 -3.31 11.49
CA ALA A 148 -10.06 -3.18 10.79
C ALA A 148 -9.32 -4.52 10.67
N ASP A 149 -8.67 -4.77 9.53
CA ASP A 149 -7.80 -5.93 9.37
C ASP A 149 -6.63 -5.87 10.34
N ILE A 150 -6.43 -6.94 11.14
CA ILE A 150 -5.42 -6.99 12.21
C ILE A 150 -3.98 -6.80 11.75
N TYR A 151 -3.69 -7.06 10.47
CA TYR A 151 -2.36 -6.91 9.87
C TYR A 151 -2.17 -5.57 9.17
N ARG A 152 -3.24 -4.74 9.07
CA ARG A 152 -3.24 -3.54 8.22
C ARG A 152 -3.52 -2.25 8.97
N SER A 153 -4.13 -2.32 10.15
CA SER A 153 -4.45 -1.13 10.96
C SER A 153 -3.20 -0.36 11.43
N ALA A 154 -2.07 -1.05 11.60
CA ALA A 154 -0.80 -0.43 11.94
C ALA A 154 0.33 -1.01 11.06
N ASN A 155 0.29 -0.66 9.78
CA ASN A 155 1.28 -1.10 8.80
C ASN A 155 1.65 0.08 7.91
N GLU A 156 2.84 0.64 8.16
CA GLU A 156 3.41 1.76 7.42
C GLU A 156 4.81 1.40 6.95
N LEU A 157 5.13 1.73 5.72
CA LEU A 157 6.47 1.59 5.18
C LEU A 157 6.85 2.88 4.45
N ALA A 158 7.92 3.53 4.93
CA ALA A 158 8.55 4.62 4.22
C ALA A 158 9.99 4.24 3.87
N THR A 159 10.40 4.51 2.65
CA THR A 159 11.77 4.25 2.19
C THR A 159 12.32 5.46 1.46
N GLU A 160 13.55 5.83 1.76
CA GLU A 160 14.31 6.80 1.01
C GLU A 160 15.55 6.14 0.42
N THR A 161 15.83 6.40 -0.84
CA THR A 161 16.97 5.80 -1.56
C THR A 161 17.74 6.89 -2.28
N ASP A 162 19.01 7.05 -1.90
CA ASP A 162 19.96 7.86 -2.64
C ASP A 162 20.84 6.97 -3.51
N PHE A 163 20.96 7.32 -4.77
CA PHE A 163 21.80 6.62 -5.71
C PHE A 163 22.75 7.60 -6.41
N LEU A 164 24.05 7.32 -6.33
CA LEU A 164 25.13 8.06 -7.01
C LEU A 164 25.86 7.12 -7.96
N LYS A 165 26.01 7.56 -9.19
CA LYS A 165 26.85 6.90 -10.21
C LYS A 165 27.77 7.90 -10.86
N ALA A 166 29.06 7.56 -10.93
CA ALA A 166 30.06 8.27 -11.71
C ALA A 166 30.70 7.31 -12.70
N LYS A 167 30.74 7.68 -13.96
CA LYS A 167 31.31 6.86 -15.04
C LYS A 167 32.22 7.70 -15.89
N LEU A 168 33.40 7.17 -16.22
CA LEU A 168 34.38 7.74 -17.14
C LEU A 168 34.61 6.75 -18.27
N THR A 169 34.52 7.22 -19.50
CA THR A 169 34.77 6.42 -20.70
C THR A 169 35.87 7.08 -21.54
N TYR A 170 36.90 6.30 -21.86
CA TYR A 170 38.01 6.73 -22.68
C TYR A 170 38.11 5.86 -23.95
N TYR A 171 38.21 6.50 -25.09
CA TYR A 171 38.38 5.85 -26.40
C TYR A 171 39.81 6.00 -26.88
N THR A 172 40.46 4.90 -27.26
CA THR A 172 41.85 4.92 -27.81
C THR A 172 42.02 3.81 -28.83
N GLY A 173 42.34 4.21 -30.06
CA GLY A 173 42.41 3.27 -31.20
C GLY A 173 41.11 2.50 -31.35
N ASN A 174 41.16 1.17 -31.31
CA ASN A 174 39.99 0.28 -31.38
C ASN A 174 39.42 -0.10 -29.97
N HIS A 175 39.87 0.54 -28.90
CA HIS A 175 39.52 0.19 -27.54
C HIS A 175 38.61 1.25 -26.92
N LYS A 176 37.62 0.76 -26.16
CA LYS A 176 36.77 1.55 -25.25
C LYS A 176 37.04 1.09 -23.83
N ILE A 177 37.57 1.97 -23.00
CA ILE A 177 37.87 1.71 -21.59
C ILE A 177 36.84 2.48 -20.76
N THR A 178 36.14 1.79 -19.85
CA THR A 178 35.18 2.40 -18.98
C THR A 178 35.52 2.04 -17.54
N ALA A 179 35.55 3.05 -16.68
CA ALA A 179 35.65 2.92 -15.24
C ALA A 179 34.48 3.67 -14.56
N GLY A 180 34.03 3.20 -13.41
CA GLY A 180 32.94 3.84 -12.73
C GLY A 180 32.86 3.48 -11.26
N TYR A 181 32.04 4.26 -10.56
CA TYR A 181 31.71 4.08 -9.17
C TYR A 181 30.19 4.22 -9.00
N GLU A 182 29.60 3.32 -8.23
CA GLU A 182 28.19 3.38 -7.86
C GLU A 182 28.07 3.24 -6.35
N ASN A 183 27.15 4.01 -5.76
CA ASN A 183 26.80 3.93 -4.35
C ASN A 183 25.29 4.05 -4.19
N THR A 184 24.73 3.22 -3.34
CA THR A 184 23.30 3.29 -2.98
C THR A 184 23.18 3.30 -1.46
N THR A 185 22.41 4.24 -0.95
CA THR A 185 22.07 4.34 0.47
C THR A 185 20.57 4.21 0.62
N TRP A 186 20.13 3.46 1.64
CA TRP A 186 18.71 3.31 1.98
C TRP A 186 18.48 3.79 3.40
N ASP A 187 17.39 4.53 3.59
CA ASP A 187 16.76 4.76 4.87
C ASP A 187 15.38 4.12 4.84
N ILE A 188 15.06 3.30 5.85
CA ILE A 188 13.85 2.50 5.86
C ILE A 188 13.18 2.65 7.22
N TYR A 189 11.96 3.19 7.20
CA TYR A 189 11.04 3.14 8.32
C TYR A 189 9.99 2.06 8.04
N ASN A 190 9.83 1.12 8.98
CA ASN A 190 8.81 0.07 8.89
C ASN A 190 8.10 -0.05 10.24
N LEU A 191 6.82 0.29 10.27
CA LEU A 191 5.94 0.03 11.39
C LEU A 191 5.03 -1.15 11.03
N PHE A 192 5.03 -2.18 11.86
CA PHE A 192 4.11 -3.31 11.74
C PHE A 192 3.71 -3.80 13.12
N VAL A 193 2.47 -3.56 13.50
CA VAL A 193 1.89 -4.03 14.76
C VAL A 193 0.63 -4.82 14.44
N VAL A 194 0.62 -6.08 14.86
CA VAL A 194 -0.54 -6.96 14.68
C VAL A 194 -1.58 -6.62 15.75
N ALA A 195 -2.85 -6.57 15.33
CA ALA A 195 -4.00 -6.34 16.21
C ALA A 195 -3.88 -5.11 17.13
N GLN A 196 -3.28 -4.00 16.63
CA GLN A 196 -3.08 -2.78 17.41
C GLN A 196 -4.36 -2.31 18.12
N ASP A 197 -5.49 -2.40 17.45
CA ASP A 197 -6.79 -1.95 17.98
C ASP A 197 -7.57 -3.09 18.68
N GLY A 198 -6.93 -4.25 18.85
CA GLY A 198 -7.50 -5.45 19.43
C GLY A 198 -8.29 -6.31 18.45
N GLU A 199 -8.22 -7.62 18.65
CA GLU A 199 -9.04 -8.61 17.97
C GLU A 199 -9.94 -9.30 19.00
N TRP A 200 -11.25 -9.32 18.74
CA TRP A 200 -12.27 -9.92 19.59
C TRP A 200 -12.96 -11.05 18.85
N GLU A 201 -12.93 -12.23 19.41
CA GLU A 201 -13.58 -13.42 18.87
C GLU A 201 -14.91 -13.69 19.62
N PHE A 202 -15.92 -14.07 18.85
CA PHE A 202 -17.24 -14.46 19.35
C PHE A 202 -17.61 -15.81 18.74
N ASP A 203 -18.02 -16.77 19.57
CA ASP A 203 -18.38 -18.12 19.08
C ASP A 203 -19.65 -18.08 18.23
N SER A 204 -20.56 -17.14 18.51
CA SER A 204 -21.82 -16.99 17.78
C SER A 204 -22.26 -15.53 17.63
N LEU A 205 -23.25 -15.30 16.74
CA LEU A 205 -23.90 -14.00 16.62
C LEU A 205 -24.61 -13.60 17.91
N ALA A 206 -25.15 -14.54 18.68
CA ALA A 206 -25.79 -14.26 19.96
C ALA A 206 -24.77 -13.76 21.00
N ASP A 207 -23.55 -14.31 21.02
CA ASP A 207 -22.47 -13.87 21.90
C ASP A 207 -21.99 -12.47 21.50
N HIS A 208 -21.91 -12.20 20.21
CA HIS A 208 -21.62 -10.86 19.71
C HIS A 208 -22.69 -9.84 20.14
N GLU A 209 -23.96 -10.16 20.02
CA GLU A 209 -25.06 -9.29 20.49
C GLU A 209 -25.04 -9.11 22.02
N ALA A 210 -24.72 -10.16 22.76
CA ALA A 210 -24.58 -10.13 24.22
C ALA A 210 -23.29 -9.45 24.71
N ARG A 211 -22.34 -9.16 23.82
CA ARG A 211 -20.98 -8.63 24.09
C ARG A 211 -20.15 -9.57 24.97
N VAL A 212 -20.27 -10.87 24.74
CA VAL A 212 -19.52 -11.92 25.45
C VAL A 212 -18.52 -12.53 24.47
N ALA A 213 -17.30 -12.02 24.49
CA ALA A 213 -16.22 -12.56 23.65
C ALA A 213 -15.69 -13.87 24.25
N SER A 214 -15.35 -14.83 23.38
CA SER A 214 -14.66 -16.06 23.75
C SER A 214 -13.16 -15.87 23.87
N SER A 215 -12.59 -14.95 23.09
CA SER A 215 -11.18 -14.56 23.19
C SER A 215 -10.94 -13.09 22.86
N PHE A 216 -9.78 -12.58 23.31
CA PHE A 216 -9.25 -11.26 22.98
C PHE A 216 -7.76 -11.34 22.83
N SER A 217 -7.22 -10.69 21.78
CA SER A 217 -5.77 -10.53 21.52
C SER A 217 -5.42 -9.10 21.11
N THR A 218 -4.17 -8.66 21.44
CA THR A 218 -3.56 -7.37 21.06
C THR A 218 -2.09 -7.57 20.70
#